data_2628b4b389594fd037c4235d7f8c15e0
#
_entry.id   2628b4b389594fd037c4235d7f8c15e0
#
_cell.length_a   1.000
_cell.length_b   1.000
_cell.length_c   1.000
_cell.angle_alpha   90.00
_cell.angle_beta   90.00
_cell.angle_gamma   90.00
#
_symmetry.space_group_name_H-M   'P 1'
#
loop_
_entity.id
_entity.type
_entity.pdbx_description
1 polymer ?
#
loop_
_entity_poly.entity_id
_entity_poly.type
_entity_poly.pdbx_seq_one_letter_code
_entity_poly.pdbx_strand_id
1 'polypeptide(L)'
;MTAQNIDGIALSKQLRAEVTQRTLALKVRGITPGLAVILVGEDPASQVYVRNKVKACEDSGLHSVFEKYEATLSQADLLARIAALNADKTIHGILVQMPLPKHIDPHAVIEAIAASKDVDGYSTLSAGELMTGAPGFNPCTPFGCMKLIESTGINLRGKHAVVIGRSNTVGKPMALMLLAAQATVTVCHSATDNIKQHTLQADVVVAAVGRRNILTADMVKPGAIVIDVGMNRDDNGKLCGDVDFAAIKEVASHITPVPGGVGPMTITMLLVNTLNSAERSA
;
A
#
# COMPACT_ATOMS: atom_id res chain seq x y z
N MET A 1 2.92 -29.88 -0.76
CA MET A 1 4.06 -29.09 -0.24
C MET A 1 3.46 -27.89 0.44
N THR A 2 3.80 -27.63 1.69
CA THR A 2 3.27 -26.48 2.44
C THR A 2 3.91 -25.19 1.92
N ALA A 3 3.12 -24.16 1.63
CA ALA A 3 3.59 -22.89 1.10
C ALA A 3 4.61 -22.21 2.03
N GLN A 4 5.59 -21.53 1.43
CA GLN A 4 6.48 -20.65 2.17
C GLN A 4 5.73 -19.37 2.55
N ASN A 5 5.88 -18.93 3.79
CA ASN A 5 5.36 -17.64 4.21
C ASN A 5 6.22 -16.52 3.59
N ILE A 6 5.59 -15.56 2.94
CA ILE A 6 6.26 -14.34 2.49
C ILE A 6 6.32 -13.39 3.70
N ASP A 7 7.48 -13.31 4.34
CA ASP A 7 7.67 -12.51 5.57
C ASP A 7 7.81 -11.02 5.24
N GLY A 8 6.68 -10.31 5.29
CA GLY A 8 6.66 -8.86 5.07
C GLY A 8 7.35 -8.05 6.18
N ILE A 9 7.45 -8.61 7.41
CA ILE A 9 8.17 -7.94 8.50
C ILE A 9 9.67 -7.95 8.21
N ALA A 10 10.23 -9.11 7.84
CA ALA A 10 11.65 -9.23 7.52
C ALA A 10 12.03 -8.37 6.30
N LEU A 11 11.24 -8.44 5.21
CA LEU A 11 11.47 -7.62 4.01
C LEU A 11 11.33 -6.12 4.30
N SER A 12 10.32 -5.72 5.07
CA SER A 12 10.14 -4.34 5.53
C SER A 12 11.35 -3.82 6.31
N LYS A 13 11.92 -4.63 7.21
CA LYS A 13 13.12 -4.27 7.98
C LYS A 13 14.33 -4.05 7.07
N GLN A 14 14.54 -4.93 6.09
CA GLN A 14 15.62 -4.78 5.11
C GLN A 14 15.47 -3.47 4.32
N LEU A 15 14.30 -3.23 3.71
CA LEU A 15 14.07 -2.04 2.89
C LEU A 15 14.12 -0.74 3.71
N ARG A 16 13.72 -0.75 4.98
CA ARG A 16 13.88 0.42 5.87
C ARG A 16 15.35 0.69 6.20
N ALA A 17 16.18 -0.33 6.30
CA ALA A 17 17.62 -0.11 6.45
C ALA A 17 18.21 0.60 5.21
N GLU A 18 17.77 0.23 4.00
CA GLU A 18 18.14 0.93 2.76
C GLU A 18 17.64 2.39 2.76
N VAL A 19 16.38 2.63 3.17
CA VAL A 19 15.84 3.99 3.35
C VAL A 19 16.70 4.81 4.31
N THR A 20 17.08 4.22 5.44
CA THR A 20 17.95 4.91 6.43
C THR A 20 19.30 5.31 5.83
N GLN A 21 19.95 4.42 5.08
CA GLN A 21 21.23 4.72 4.42
C GLN A 21 21.08 5.87 3.40
N ARG A 22 20.06 5.82 2.56
CA ARG A 22 19.78 6.87 1.58
C ARG A 22 19.42 8.21 2.26
N THR A 23 18.67 8.16 3.37
CA THR A 23 18.36 9.34 4.19
C THR A 23 19.64 9.99 4.74
N LEU A 24 20.57 9.19 5.26
CA LEU A 24 21.86 9.71 5.73
C LEU A 24 22.66 10.37 4.61
N ALA A 25 22.69 9.78 3.42
CA ALA A 25 23.35 10.37 2.26
C ALA A 25 22.74 11.72 1.84
N LEU A 26 21.42 11.87 1.90
CA LEU A 26 20.75 13.16 1.64
C LEU A 26 21.06 14.20 2.72
N LYS A 27 21.11 13.78 4.00
CA LYS A 27 21.47 14.69 5.11
C LYS A 27 22.85 15.30 4.96
N VAL A 28 23.83 14.53 4.45
CA VAL A 28 25.17 15.07 4.13
C VAL A 28 25.08 16.19 3.08
N ARG A 29 24.08 16.16 2.20
CA ARG A 29 23.80 17.21 1.20
C ARG A 29 22.91 18.34 1.74
N GLY A 30 22.59 18.34 3.04
CA GLY A 30 21.73 19.33 3.69
C GLY A 30 20.24 19.10 3.50
N ILE A 31 19.80 17.95 2.99
CA ILE A 31 18.40 17.62 2.74
C ILE A 31 17.93 16.54 3.71
N THR A 32 16.93 16.86 4.52
CA THR A 32 16.25 15.88 5.38
C THR A 32 14.90 15.56 4.78
N PRO A 33 14.64 14.31 4.28
CA PRO A 33 13.33 13.94 3.79
C PRO A 33 12.27 14.16 4.87
N GLY A 34 11.18 14.85 4.56
CA GLY A 34 10.12 15.20 5.50
C GLY A 34 8.77 14.63 5.10
N LEU A 35 8.08 13.99 6.04
CA LEU A 35 6.72 13.44 5.87
C LEU A 35 5.76 14.13 6.84
N ALA A 36 4.71 14.74 6.32
CA ALA A 36 3.58 15.22 7.10
C ALA A 36 2.44 14.19 7.08
N VAL A 37 1.96 13.81 8.25
CA VAL A 37 0.83 12.88 8.44
C VAL A 37 -0.27 13.61 9.18
N ILE A 38 -1.46 13.71 8.55
CA ILE A 38 -2.65 14.34 9.12
C ILE A 38 -3.66 13.24 9.49
N LEU A 39 -4.20 13.32 10.69
CA LEU A 39 -5.30 12.48 11.18
C LEU A 39 -6.45 13.40 11.60
N VAL A 40 -7.65 13.16 11.06
CA VAL A 40 -8.86 13.87 11.46
C VAL A 40 -9.82 12.90 12.13
N GLY A 41 -10.17 13.17 13.38
CA GLY A 41 -11.07 12.34 14.18
C GLY A 41 -10.37 11.28 15.02
N GLU A 42 -11.18 10.35 15.56
CA GLU A 42 -10.79 9.43 16.66
C GLU A 42 -10.86 7.96 16.27
N ASP A 43 -10.86 7.61 14.97
CA ASP A 43 -10.93 6.20 14.54
C ASP A 43 -9.76 5.39 15.14
N PRO A 44 -10.02 4.36 15.97
CA PRO A 44 -8.96 3.64 16.68
C PRO A 44 -7.98 2.91 15.74
N ALA A 45 -8.48 2.40 14.61
CA ALA A 45 -7.63 1.71 13.62
C ALA A 45 -6.67 2.69 12.96
N SER A 46 -7.17 3.87 12.56
CA SER A 46 -6.37 4.95 11.99
C SER A 46 -5.30 5.44 12.96
N GLN A 47 -5.60 5.58 14.25
CA GLN A 47 -4.62 5.98 15.26
C GLN A 47 -3.45 5.00 15.39
N VAL A 48 -3.72 3.69 15.36
CA VAL A 48 -2.68 2.66 15.40
C VAL A 48 -1.81 2.73 14.15
N TYR A 49 -2.43 2.88 12.97
CA TYR A 49 -1.72 2.98 11.70
C TYR A 49 -0.81 4.21 11.64
N VAL A 50 -1.34 5.36 12.02
CA VAL A 50 -0.58 6.63 12.03
C VAL A 50 0.59 6.55 13.01
N ARG A 51 0.39 6.01 14.22
CA ARG A 51 1.48 5.83 15.18
C ARG A 51 2.62 4.98 14.60
N ASN A 52 2.29 3.90 13.90
CA ASN A 52 3.29 3.04 13.26
C ASN A 52 4.01 3.76 12.10
N LYS A 53 3.31 4.62 11.33
CA LYS A 53 3.89 5.44 10.26
C LYS A 53 4.88 6.48 10.82
N VAL A 54 4.45 7.22 11.83
CA VAL A 54 5.30 8.23 12.52
C VAL A 54 6.55 7.57 13.09
N LYS A 55 6.38 6.49 13.85
CA LYS A 55 7.52 5.76 14.41
C LYS A 55 8.48 5.25 13.32
N ALA A 56 7.96 4.68 12.24
CA ALA A 56 8.80 4.19 11.15
C ALA A 56 9.56 5.33 10.44
N CYS A 57 8.94 6.51 10.32
CA CYS A 57 9.55 7.73 9.79
C CYS A 57 10.74 8.16 10.67
N GLU A 58 10.52 8.27 11.97
CA GLU A 58 11.55 8.64 12.95
C GLU A 58 12.69 7.61 13.01
N ASP A 59 12.36 6.32 13.11
CA ASP A 59 13.34 5.21 13.14
C ASP A 59 14.22 5.17 11.88
N SER A 60 13.72 5.66 10.74
CA SER A 60 14.46 5.75 9.48
C SER A 60 15.18 7.11 9.28
N GLY A 61 15.11 7.99 10.27
CA GLY A 61 15.81 9.28 10.29
C GLY A 61 15.18 10.37 9.42
N LEU A 62 13.93 10.19 8.95
CA LEU A 62 13.18 11.23 8.25
C LEU A 62 12.66 12.28 9.26
N HIS A 63 12.41 13.49 8.79
CA HIS A 63 11.66 14.50 9.54
C HIS A 63 10.18 14.12 9.53
N SER A 64 9.58 13.99 10.72
CA SER A 64 8.18 13.59 10.88
C SER A 64 7.35 14.75 11.45
N VAL A 65 6.32 15.16 10.72
CA VAL A 65 5.31 16.10 11.20
C VAL A 65 4.01 15.34 11.36
N PHE A 66 3.51 15.24 12.58
CA PHE A 66 2.22 14.60 12.86
C PHE A 66 1.24 15.63 13.39
N GLU A 67 0.07 15.70 12.75
CA GLU A 67 -1.01 16.60 13.14
C GLU A 67 -2.30 15.82 13.33
N LYS A 68 -2.91 15.98 14.50
CA LYS A 68 -4.20 15.40 14.83
C LYS A 68 -5.22 16.50 15.01
N TYR A 69 -6.35 16.36 14.35
CA TYR A 69 -7.47 17.30 14.40
C TYR A 69 -8.74 16.62 14.88
N GLU A 70 -9.59 17.40 15.52
CA GLU A 70 -10.92 16.94 15.94
C GLU A 70 -11.79 16.59 14.72
N ALA A 71 -12.75 15.67 14.92
CA ALA A 71 -13.69 15.28 13.87
C ALA A 71 -14.56 16.43 13.32
N THR A 72 -14.61 17.56 14.02
CA THR A 72 -15.34 18.78 13.64
C THR A 72 -14.56 19.72 12.71
N LEU A 73 -13.29 19.43 12.42
CA LEU A 73 -12.47 20.24 11.49
C LEU A 73 -13.21 20.45 10.18
N SER A 74 -13.27 21.70 9.71
CA SER A 74 -13.90 21.99 8.42
C SER A 74 -13.03 21.53 7.26
N GLN A 75 -13.66 21.19 6.13
CA GLN A 75 -12.92 20.89 4.90
C GLN A 75 -12.04 22.07 4.46
N ALA A 76 -12.52 23.31 4.60
CA ALA A 76 -11.79 24.51 4.22
C ALA A 76 -10.48 24.67 5.03
N ASP A 77 -10.53 24.43 6.34
CA ASP A 77 -9.34 24.50 7.20
C ASP A 77 -8.34 23.38 6.87
N LEU A 78 -8.82 22.16 6.59
CA LEU A 78 -7.97 21.06 6.16
C LEU A 78 -7.28 21.38 4.83
N LEU A 79 -8.01 21.90 3.84
CA LEU A 79 -7.44 22.29 2.55
C LEU A 79 -6.43 23.44 2.69
N ALA A 80 -6.70 24.42 3.53
CA ALA A 80 -5.76 25.49 3.84
C ALA A 80 -4.47 24.95 4.48
N ARG A 81 -4.58 23.97 5.39
CA ARG A 81 -3.41 23.32 5.97
C ARG A 81 -2.60 22.54 4.94
N ILE A 82 -3.24 21.79 4.06
CA ILE A 82 -2.58 21.08 2.96
C ILE A 82 -1.85 22.06 2.05
N ALA A 83 -2.47 23.21 1.72
CA ALA A 83 -1.82 24.25 0.92
C ALA A 83 -0.53 24.78 1.59
N ALA A 84 -0.56 25.00 2.91
CA ALA A 84 0.62 25.39 3.67
C ALA A 84 1.74 24.32 3.64
N LEU A 85 1.38 23.04 3.80
CA LEU A 85 2.33 21.92 3.70
C LEU A 85 2.88 21.74 2.27
N ASN A 86 2.07 22.03 1.25
CA ASN A 86 2.53 22.04 -0.14
C ASN A 86 3.62 23.11 -0.37
N ALA A 87 3.50 24.26 0.28
CA ALA A 87 4.48 25.35 0.19
C ALA A 87 5.73 25.13 1.04
N ASP A 88 5.67 24.26 2.05
CA ASP A 88 6.78 23.98 2.97
C ASP A 88 7.84 23.14 2.27
N LYS A 89 9.05 23.70 2.08
CA LYS A 89 10.18 23.04 1.45
C LYS A 89 10.82 21.94 2.30
N THR A 90 10.51 21.87 3.59
CA THR A 90 11.01 20.81 4.48
C THR A 90 10.15 19.55 4.42
N ILE A 91 8.95 19.65 3.81
CA ILE A 91 8.01 18.54 3.63
C ILE A 91 8.08 18.03 2.18
N HIS A 92 8.38 16.76 2.05
CA HIS A 92 8.55 16.06 0.77
C HIS A 92 7.41 15.06 0.49
N GLY A 93 6.61 14.72 1.52
CA GLY A 93 5.44 13.89 1.40
C GLY A 93 4.34 14.36 2.33
N ILE A 94 3.09 14.29 1.86
CA ILE A 94 1.89 14.59 2.65
C ILE A 94 0.98 13.37 2.60
N LEU A 95 0.52 12.94 3.76
CA LEU A 95 -0.45 11.87 3.91
C LEU A 95 -1.61 12.35 4.78
N VAL A 96 -2.82 12.26 4.25
CA VAL A 96 -4.05 12.44 5.03
C VAL A 96 -4.67 11.08 5.27
N GLN A 97 -4.72 10.66 6.54
CA GLN A 97 -5.18 9.32 6.90
C GLN A 97 -6.67 9.14 6.66
N MET A 98 -7.03 8.16 5.85
CA MET A 98 -8.42 7.74 5.63
C MET A 98 -8.86 6.71 6.69
N PRO A 99 -10.17 6.63 7.01
CA PRO A 99 -11.26 7.45 6.47
C PRO A 99 -11.35 8.84 7.12
N LEU A 100 -11.93 9.78 6.39
CA LEU A 100 -12.26 11.14 6.87
C LEU A 100 -13.70 11.21 7.42
N PRO A 101 -14.02 12.20 8.30
CA PRO A 101 -15.39 12.51 8.67
C PRO A 101 -16.29 12.77 7.44
N LYS A 102 -17.56 12.37 7.51
CA LYS A 102 -18.49 12.38 6.37
C LYS A 102 -18.70 13.72 5.67
N HIS A 103 -18.46 14.84 6.37
CA HIS A 103 -18.60 16.20 5.82
C HIS A 103 -17.37 16.67 5.04
N ILE A 104 -16.30 15.90 5.02
CA ILE A 104 -15.07 16.20 4.27
C ILE A 104 -15.04 15.26 3.06
N ASP A 105 -14.93 15.84 1.85
CA ASP A 105 -14.78 15.07 0.63
C ASP A 105 -13.36 14.52 0.49
N PRO A 106 -13.16 13.18 0.57
CA PRO A 106 -11.84 12.59 0.43
C PRO A 106 -11.16 12.88 -0.92
N HIS A 107 -11.96 13.01 -2.00
CA HIS A 107 -11.42 13.28 -3.32
C HIS A 107 -10.84 14.70 -3.38
N ALA A 108 -11.56 15.70 -2.89
CA ALA A 108 -11.05 17.07 -2.83
C ALA A 108 -9.77 17.18 -2.00
N VAL A 109 -9.68 16.42 -0.90
CA VAL A 109 -8.49 16.38 -0.04
C VAL A 109 -7.28 15.74 -0.75
N ILE A 110 -7.48 14.63 -1.44
CA ILE A 110 -6.41 13.94 -2.20
C ILE A 110 -5.90 14.85 -3.33
N GLU A 111 -6.80 15.46 -4.11
CA GLU A 111 -6.43 16.33 -5.23
C GLU A 111 -5.78 17.66 -4.79
N ALA A 112 -5.97 18.08 -3.54
CA ALA A 112 -5.31 19.27 -2.99
C ALA A 112 -3.83 19.05 -2.64
N ILE A 113 -3.38 17.80 -2.52
CA ILE A 113 -1.98 17.47 -2.28
C ILE A 113 -1.21 17.68 -3.58
N ALA A 114 -0.13 18.46 -3.54
CA ALA A 114 0.74 18.62 -4.70
C ALA A 114 1.28 17.26 -5.19
N ALA A 115 1.22 17.00 -6.50
CA ALA A 115 1.59 15.72 -7.07
C ALA A 115 3.03 15.29 -6.71
N SER A 116 3.96 16.24 -6.56
CA SER A 116 5.32 15.97 -6.08
C SER A 116 5.38 15.52 -4.62
N LYS A 117 4.29 15.66 -3.85
CA LYS A 117 4.17 15.30 -2.43
C LYS A 117 3.07 14.26 -2.16
N ASP A 118 2.38 13.77 -3.21
CA ASP A 118 1.38 12.69 -3.13
C ASP A 118 2.07 11.32 -2.97
N VAL A 119 2.73 11.13 -1.86
CA VAL A 119 3.54 9.92 -1.59
C VAL A 119 2.71 8.67 -1.33
N ASP A 120 1.39 8.80 -1.13
CA ASP A 120 0.46 7.66 -1.13
C ASP A 120 0.06 7.22 -2.56
N GLY A 121 0.25 8.11 -3.56
CA GLY A 121 -0.01 7.83 -4.97
C GLY A 121 -1.50 7.72 -5.31
N TYR A 122 -2.36 8.53 -4.69
CA TYR A 122 -3.83 8.41 -4.83
C TYR A 122 -4.46 9.48 -5.71
N SER A 123 -3.74 10.55 -6.06
CA SER A 123 -4.27 11.61 -6.91
C SER A 123 -4.55 11.11 -8.33
N THR A 124 -5.43 11.82 -9.03
CA THR A 124 -5.74 11.55 -10.44
C THR A 124 -4.47 11.60 -11.31
N LEU A 125 -3.54 12.52 -11.00
CA LEU A 125 -2.28 12.60 -11.72
C LEU A 125 -1.41 11.37 -11.47
N SER A 126 -1.22 10.94 -10.21
CA SER A 126 -0.47 9.72 -9.89
C SER A 126 -1.07 8.47 -10.57
N ALA A 127 -2.40 8.38 -10.62
CA ALA A 127 -3.07 7.30 -11.32
C ALA A 127 -2.82 7.34 -12.85
N GLY A 128 -2.81 8.53 -13.44
CA GLY A 128 -2.48 8.73 -14.86
C GLY A 128 -1.02 8.38 -15.18
N GLU A 129 -0.10 8.79 -14.32
CA GLU A 129 1.33 8.45 -14.44
C GLU A 129 1.55 6.93 -14.36
N LEU A 130 0.92 6.25 -13.40
CA LEU A 130 0.97 4.80 -13.29
C LEU A 130 0.41 4.12 -14.55
N MET A 131 -0.70 4.59 -15.09
CA MET A 131 -1.32 4.03 -16.27
C MET A 131 -0.46 4.19 -17.53
N THR A 132 0.23 5.32 -17.66
CA THR A 132 1.06 5.66 -18.85
C THR A 132 2.51 5.21 -18.72
N GLY A 133 2.93 4.77 -17.53
CA GLY A 133 4.33 4.44 -17.22
C GLY A 133 5.22 5.69 -17.05
N ALA A 134 4.61 6.86 -16.85
CA ALA A 134 5.35 8.07 -16.53
C ALA A 134 5.93 8.00 -15.08
N PRO A 135 7.02 8.74 -14.80
CA PRO A 135 7.66 8.70 -13.49
C PRO A 135 6.83 9.42 -12.42
N GLY A 136 6.06 8.67 -11.66
CA GLY A 136 5.22 9.13 -10.56
C GLY A 136 5.48 8.39 -9.25
N PHE A 137 4.50 8.44 -8.34
CA PHE A 137 4.48 7.64 -7.13
C PHE A 137 3.50 6.47 -7.27
N ASN A 138 4.00 5.27 -7.00
CA ASN A 138 3.14 4.09 -6.94
C ASN A 138 2.36 4.07 -5.64
N PRO A 139 1.06 3.72 -5.65
CA PRO A 139 0.30 3.53 -4.42
C PRO A 139 0.99 2.55 -3.47
N CYS A 140 1.13 2.96 -2.20
CA CYS A 140 2.01 2.29 -1.24
C CYS A 140 1.67 0.79 -1.04
N THR A 141 0.39 0.43 -0.93
CA THR A 141 -0.02 -0.96 -0.71
C THR A 141 0.26 -1.84 -1.93
N PRO A 142 -0.17 -1.51 -3.16
CA PRO A 142 0.23 -2.25 -4.36
C PRO A 142 1.74 -2.32 -4.56
N PHE A 143 2.45 -1.24 -4.30
CA PHE A 143 3.92 -1.22 -4.38
C PHE A 143 4.55 -2.22 -3.41
N GLY A 144 4.05 -2.27 -2.17
CA GLY A 144 4.46 -3.28 -1.18
C GLY A 144 4.15 -4.70 -1.64
N CYS A 145 2.98 -4.94 -2.24
CA CYS A 145 2.62 -6.24 -2.82
C CYS A 145 3.59 -6.66 -3.93
N MET A 146 3.99 -5.75 -4.82
CA MET A 146 4.99 -6.04 -5.85
C MET A 146 6.32 -6.45 -5.22
N LYS A 147 6.79 -5.76 -4.18
CA LYS A 147 8.02 -6.13 -3.47
C LYS A 147 7.94 -7.52 -2.81
N LEU A 148 6.79 -7.88 -2.26
CA LEU A 148 6.54 -9.22 -1.72
C LEU A 148 6.56 -10.29 -2.81
N ILE A 149 5.94 -10.03 -3.97
CA ILE A 149 5.98 -10.93 -5.12
C ILE A 149 7.42 -11.09 -5.63
N GLU A 150 8.14 -9.97 -5.83
CA GLU A 150 9.55 -9.97 -6.25
C GLU A 150 10.43 -10.80 -5.31
N SER A 151 10.20 -10.76 -4.00
CA SER A 151 10.97 -11.51 -3.01
C SER A 151 10.84 -13.04 -3.12
N THR A 152 9.82 -13.53 -3.81
CA THR A 152 9.66 -14.97 -4.10
C THR A 152 10.57 -15.47 -5.24
N GLY A 153 11.20 -14.57 -5.97
CA GLY A 153 12.03 -14.88 -7.13
C GLY A 153 11.25 -15.18 -8.41
N ILE A 154 9.92 -15.03 -8.43
CA ILE A 154 9.13 -15.27 -9.64
C ILE A 154 9.44 -14.24 -10.73
N ASN A 155 9.63 -14.70 -11.95
CA ASN A 155 9.60 -13.83 -13.11
C ASN A 155 8.14 -13.67 -13.58
N LEU A 156 7.58 -12.49 -13.46
CA LEU A 156 6.18 -12.19 -13.81
C LEU A 156 5.94 -12.17 -15.34
N ARG A 157 6.99 -12.05 -16.15
CA ARG A 157 6.84 -12.02 -17.61
C ARG A 157 6.11 -13.25 -18.12
N GLY A 158 4.98 -13.02 -18.81
CA GLY A 158 4.14 -14.08 -19.37
C GLY A 158 3.35 -14.90 -18.35
N LYS A 159 3.38 -14.53 -17.06
CA LYS A 159 2.56 -15.18 -16.03
C LYS A 159 1.15 -14.63 -16.02
N HIS A 160 0.19 -15.44 -15.57
CA HIS A 160 -1.17 -15.00 -15.36
C HIS A 160 -1.35 -14.55 -13.91
N ALA A 161 -1.78 -13.33 -13.71
CA ALA A 161 -2.09 -12.76 -12.41
C ALA A 161 -3.59 -12.43 -12.31
N VAL A 162 -4.20 -12.77 -11.19
CA VAL A 162 -5.59 -12.42 -10.89
C VAL A 162 -5.62 -11.50 -9.68
N VAL A 163 -6.26 -10.34 -9.84
CA VAL A 163 -6.52 -9.40 -8.75
C VAL A 163 -8.00 -9.47 -8.39
N ILE A 164 -8.32 -9.87 -7.16
CA ILE A 164 -9.66 -9.85 -6.62
C ILE A 164 -9.85 -8.54 -5.87
N GLY A 165 -10.59 -7.60 -6.47
CA GLY A 165 -10.78 -6.24 -5.98
C GLY A 165 -10.52 -5.20 -7.07
N ARG A 166 -11.29 -4.08 -7.04
CA ARG A 166 -11.18 -3.01 -8.04
C ARG A 166 -11.18 -1.60 -7.44
N SER A 167 -10.72 -1.47 -6.19
CA SER A 167 -10.60 -0.16 -5.56
C SER A 167 -9.57 0.72 -6.28
N ASN A 168 -9.76 2.04 -6.20
CA ASN A 168 -8.79 2.99 -6.77
C ASN A 168 -7.45 2.98 -6.02
N THR A 169 -7.47 2.58 -4.74
CA THR A 169 -6.29 2.59 -3.86
C THR A 169 -5.46 1.31 -3.94
N VAL A 170 -6.07 0.16 -4.29
CA VAL A 170 -5.37 -1.14 -4.32
C VAL A 170 -5.61 -1.92 -5.61
N GLY A 171 -6.85 -2.31 -5.91
CA GLY A 171 -7.12 -3.28 -6.98
C GLY A 171 -6.71 -2.81 -8.38
N LYS A 172 -7.12 -1.61 -8.77
CA LYS A 172 -6.75 -1.04 -10.08
C LYS A 172 -5.24 -0.79 -10.20
N PRO A 173 -4.59 -0.09 -9.25
CA PRO A 173 -3.15 0.13 -9.34
C PRO A 173 -2.35 -1.18 -9.28
N MET A 174 -2.78 -2.18 -8.49
CA MET A 174 -2.15 -3.50 -8.48
C MET A 174 -2.17 -4.15 -9.87
N ALA A 175 -3.31 -4.10 -10.55
CA ALA A 175 -3.45 -4.63 -11.90
C ALA A 175 -2.52 -3.91 -12.89
N LEU A 176 -2.42 -2.58 -12.82
CA LEU A 176 -1.51 -1.80 -13.67
C LEU A 176 -0.03 -2.13 -13.39
N MET A 177 0.36 -2.29 -12.13
CA MET A 177 1.73 -2.64 -11.78
C MET A 177 2.11 -4.06 -12.24
N LEU A 178 1.20 -5.03 -12.13
CA LEU A 178 1.39 -6.38 -12.66
C LEU A 178 1.49 -6.38 -14.18
N LEU A 179 0.65 -5.57 -14.87
CA LEU A 179 0.72 -5.38 -16.32
C LEU A 179 2.06 -4.76 -16.74
N ALA A 180 2.52 -3.74 -16.05
CA ALA A 180 3.84 -3.13 -16.28
C ALA A 180 4.99 -4.13 -16.09
N ALA A 181 4.83 -5.10 -15.17
CA ALA A 181 5.75 -6.22 -14.99
C ALA A 181 5.59 -7.35 -16.03
N GLN A 182 4.84 -7.10 -17.11
CA GLN A 182 4.61 -8.01 -18.23
C GLN A 182 3.80 -9.27 -17.90
N ALA A 183 2.98 -9.24 -16.84
CA ALA A 183 2.00 -10.28 -16.57
C ALA A 183 0.73 -10.08 -17.42
N THR A 184 0.03 -11.19 -17.71
CA THR A 184 -1.36 -11.14 -18.19
C THR A 184 -2.26 -10.98 -16.96
N VAL A 185 -3.13 -9.96 -16.92
CA VAL A 185 -3.86 -9.62 -15.71
C VAL A 185 -5.37 -9.75 -15.91
N THR A 186 -6.03 -10.46 -15.01
CA THR A 186 -7.48 -10.49 -14.88
C THR A 186 -7.89 -9.79 -13.58
N VAL A 187 -8.87 -8.89 -13.65
CA VAL A 187 -9.44 -8.22 -12.47
C VAL A 187 -10.83 -8.79 -12.20
N CYS A 188 -11.00 -9.38 -11.03
CA CYS A 188 -12.27 -9.90 -10.54
C CYS A 188 -12.89 -8.98 -9.49
N HIS A 189 -14.21 -8.90 -9.45
CA HIS A 189 -14.95 -8.06 -8.51
C HIS A 189 -16.34 -8.64 -8.20
N SER A 190 -17.16 -7.96 -7.43
CA SER A 190 -18.47 -8.43 -6.98
C SER A 190 -19.47 -8.79 -8.10
N ALA A 191 -19.26 -8.30 -9.31
CA ALA A 191 -20.07 -8.64 -10.48
C ALA A 191 -19.38 -9.65 -11.42
N THR A 192 -18.25 -10.24 -11.02
CA THR A 192 -17.59 -11.27 -11.81
C THR A 192 -18.24 -12.62 -11.56
N ASP A 193 -18.72 -13.23 -12.64
CA ASP A 193 -19.23 -14.60 -12.56
C ASP A 193 -18.07 -15.58 -12.36
N ASN A 194 -18.28 -16.57 -11.48
CA ASN A 194 -17.37 -17.68 -11.27
C ASN A 194 -15.88 -17.27 -11.09
N ILE A 195 -15.60 -16.49 -10.04
CA ILE A 195 -14.23 -16.06 -9.69
C ILE A 195 -13.23 -17.23 -9.69
N LYS A 196 -13.67 -18.42 -9.21
CA LYS A 196 -12.88 -19.65 -9.17
C LYS A 196 -12.29 -20.04 -10.52
N GLN A 197 -13.05 -19.87 -11.61
CA GLN A 197 -12.55 -20.18 -12.96
C GLN A 197 -11.33 -19.35 -13.35
N HIS A 198 -11.30 -18.09 -12.91
CA HIS A 198 -10.17 -17.19 -13.17
C HIS A 198 -8.98 -17.51 -12.27
N THR A 199 -9.21 -17.71 -10.98
CA THR A 199 -8.14 -17.91 -10.00
C THR A 199 -7.43 -19.26 -10.14
N LEU A 200 -8.11 -20.29 -10.59
CA LEU A 200 -7.50 -21.61 -10.88
C LEU A 200 -6.48 -21.58 -12.03
N GLN A 201 -6.46 -20.54 -12.86
CA GLN A 201 -5.49 -20.37 -13.93
C GLN A 201 -4.30 -19.48 -13.52
N ALA A 202 -4.40 -18.81 -12.38
CA ALA A 202 -3.46 -17.78 -11.97
C ALA A 202 -2.17 -18.35 -11.36
N ASP A 203 -1.03 -17.85 -11.80
CA ASP A 203 0.27 -18.06 -11.17
C ASP A 203 0.43 -17.18 -9.92
N VAL A 204 -0.24 -16.01 -9.93
CA VAL A 204 -0.29 -15.07 -8.81
C VAL A 204 -1.73 -14.64 -8.55
N VAL A 205 -2.18 -14.72 -7.32
CA VAL A 205 -3.49 -14.18 -6.89
C VAL A 205 -3.29 -13.11 -5.84
N VAL A 206 -3.89 -11.94 -6.04
CA VAL A 206 -3.92 -10.85 -5.05
C VAL A 206 -5.36 -10.65 -4.58
N ALA A 207 -5.64 -10.90 -3.31
CA ALA A 207 -6.96 -10.71 -2.70
C ALA A 207 -7.00 -9.37 -1.95
N ALA A 208 -7.89 -8.45 -2.36
CA ALA A 208 -7.95 -7.07 -1.87
C ALA A 208 -9.39 -6.52 -1.86
N VAL A 209 -10.30 -7.20 -1.15
CA VAL A 209 -11.73 -6.84 -1.07
C VAL A 209 -12.21 -6.52 0.34
N GLY A 210 -11.41 -6.80 1.38
CA GLY A 210 -11.80 -6.59 2.77
C GLY A 210 -12.93 -7.54 3.22
N ARG A 211 -12.97 -8.75 2.67
CA ARG A 211 -13.98 -9.77 2.99
C ARG A 211 -13.32 -11.12 3.24
N ARG A 212 -13.55 -11.68 4.42
CA ARG A 212 -13.01 -13.01 4.82
C ARG A 212 -13.42 -14.11 3.85
N ASN A 213 -12.50 -15.05 3.64
CA ASN A 213 -12.69 -16.28 2.87
C ASN A 213 -13.21 -16.05 1.44
N ILE A 214 -12.83 -14.94 0.81
CA ILE A 214 -13.15 -14.69 -0.60
C ILE A 214 -12.38 -15.63 -1.53
N LEU A 215 -11.21 -16.10 -1.08
CA LEU A 215 -10.39 -17.09 -1.76
C LEU A 215 -10.19 -18.30 -0.85
N THR A 216 -10.56 -19.48 -1.33
CA THR A 216 -10.43 -20.78 -0.65
C THR A 216 -9.46 -21.70 -1.39
N ALA A 217 -8.98 -22.78 -0.76
CA ALA A 217 -7.96 -23.66 -1.33
C ALA A 217 -8.37 -24.28 -2.69
N ASP A 218 -9.64 -24.60 -2.86
CA ASP A 218 -10.20 -25.17 -4.09
C ASP A 218 -10.32 -24.13 -5.24
N MET A 219 -9.99 -22.87 -4.97
CA MET A 219 -9.94 -21.77 -5.94
C MET A 219 -8.50 -21.40 -6.34
N VAL A 220 -7.48 -22.06 -5.77
CA VAL A 220 -6.07 -21.70 -6.00
C VAL A 220 -5.40 -22.79 -6.84
N LYS A 221 -4.73 -22.36 -7.91
CA LYS A 221 -3.88 -23.23 -8.72
C LYS A 221 -2.73 -23.79 -7.84
N PRO A 222 -2.48 -25.12 -7.84
CA PRO A 222 -1.34 -25.66 -7.12
C PRO A 222 -0.02 -24.97 -7.49
N GLY A 223 0.72 -24.52 -6.48
CA GLY A 223 1.98 -23.82 -6.67
C GLY A 223 1.87 -22.32 -6.95
N ALA A 224 0.66 -21.73 -6.98
CA ALA A 224 0.48 -20.31 -7.13
C ALA A 224 1.05 -19.50 -5.94
N ILE A 225 1.35 -18.23 -6.18
CA ILE A 225 1.69 -17.24 -5.15
C ILE A 225 0.40 -16.51 -4.75
N VAL A 226 0.15 -16.40 -3.45
CA VAL A 226 -1.06 -15.71 -2.92
C VAL A 226 -0.65 -14.53 -2.04
N ILE A 227 -1.10 -13.34 -2.43
CA ILE A 227 -0.92 -12.10 -1.68
C ILE A 227 -2.26 -11.71 -1.06
N ASP A 228 -2.32 -11.73 0.25
CA ASP A 228 -3.49 -11.33 1.02
C ASP A 228 -3.33 -9.90 1.53
N VAL A 229 -4.10 -8.99 0.95
CA VAL A 229 -4.12 -7.56 1.32
C VAL A 229 -5.19 -7.27 2.38
N GLY A 230 -6.08 -8.23 2.60
CA GLY A 230 -7.22 -8.07 3.50
C GLY A 230 -6.83 -7.74 4.93
N MET A 231 -7.62 -6.91 5.56
CA MET A 231 -7.53 -6.61 7.00
C MET A 231 -8.92 -6.75 7.61
N ASN A 232 -9.19 -7.93 8.11
CA ASN A 232 -10.44 -8.28 8.77
C ASN A 232 -10.19 -8.67 10.24
N ARG A 233 -11.25 -8.92 10.97
CA ARG A 233 -11.19 -9.59 12.27
C ARG A 233 -11.99 -10.88 12.21
N ASP A 234 -11.45 -11.93 12.80
CA ASP A 234 -12.17 -13.18 12.98
C ASP A 234 -13.20 -13.07 14.12
N ASP A 235 -13.93 -14.16 14.36
CA ASP A 235 -15.00 -14.19 15.36
C ASP A 235 -14.49 -14.02 16.80
N ASN A 236 -13.18 -14.17 17.02
CA ASN A 236 -12.49 -13.92 18.29
C ASN A 236 -11.85 -12.52 18.35
N GLY A 237 -12.06 -11.67 17.33
CA GLY A 237 -11.49 -10.33 17.23
C GLY A 237 -10.02 -10.29 16.78
N LYS A 238 -9.40 -11.44 16.44
CA LYS A 238 -8.03 -11.52 15.95
C LYS A 238 -7.97 -11.05 14.49
N LEU A 239 -6.88 -10.35 14.14
CA LEU A 239 -6.64 -9.94 12.75
C LEU A 239 -6.48 -11.14 11.83
N CYS A 240 -7.16 -11.11 10.70
CA CYS A 240 -7.07 -12.08 9.61
C CYS A 240 -7.21 -11.36 8.26
N GLY A 241 -6.90 -12.06 7.19
CA GLY A 241 -6.99 -11.54 5.84
C GLY A 241 -8.29 -11.87 5.11
N ASP A 242 -8.22 -11.77 3.80
CA ASP A 242 -9.31 -12.07 2.87
C ASP A 242 -9.33 -13.56 2.49
N VAL A 243 -8.23 -14.30 2.68
CA VAL A 243 -8.10 -15.66 2.21
C VAL A 243 -8.21 -16.69 3.36
N ASP A 244 -8.61 -17.91 3.02
CA ASP A 244 -8.47 -19.06 3.94
C ASP A 244 -6.99 -19.47 4.01
N PHE A 245 -6.25 -18.78 4.86
CA PHE A 245 -4.81 -18.94 4.99
C PHE A 245 -4.39 -20.39 5.27
N ALA A 246 -5.07 -21.06 6.19
CA ALA A 246 -4.69 -22.40 6.62
C ALA A 246 -4.83 -23.44 5.49
N ALA A 247 -5.95 -23.40 4.78
CA ALA A 247 -6.20 -24.33 3.68
C ALA A 247 -5.35 -23.99 2.43
N ILE A 248 -5.20 -22.71 2.09
CA ILE A 248 -4.41 -22.28 0.92
C ILE A 248 -2.93 -22.59 1.11
N LYS A 249 -2.41 -22.54 2.35
CA LYS A 249 -1.03 -22.87 2.66
C LYS A 249 -0.64 -24.30 2.21
N GLU A 250 -1.59 -25.20 2.10
CA GLU A 250 -1.33 -26.58 1.64
C GLU A 250 -1.31 -26.72 0.11
N VAL A 251 -1.72 -25.66 -0.63
CA VAL A 251 -1.89 -25.68 -2.10
C VAL A 251 -0.91 -24.73 -2.80
N ALA A 252 -0.76 -23.51 -2.25
CA ALA A 252 0.11 -22.48 -2.82
C ALA A 252 1.60 -22.82 -2.67
N SER A 253 2.46 -22.14 -3.45
CA SER A 253 3.92 -22.17 -3.22
C SER A 253 4.35 -21.14 -2.18
N HIS A 254 3.73 -19.95 -2.23
CA HIS A 254 4.03 -18.84 -1.33
C HIS A 254 2.73 -18.16 -0.92
N ILE A 255 2.67 -17.65 0.31
CA ILE A 255 1.51 -16.93 0.82
C ILE A 255 1.93 -15.86 1.84
N THR A 256 1.30 -14.69 1.80
CA THR A 256 1.49 -13.67 2.84
C THR A 256 0.63 -13.95 4.07
N PRO A 257 1.19 -13.92 5.29
CA PRO A 257 0.39 -13.99 6.52
C PRO A 257 -0.31 -12.66 6.82
N VAL A 258 -1.43 -12.72 7.55
CA VAL A 258 -2.09 -11.55 8.13
C VAL A 258 -2.28 -11.80 9.63
N PRO A 259 -1.65 -11.00 10.52
CA PRO A 259 -0.73 -9.88 10.25
C PRO A 259 0.68 -10.34 9.79
N GLY A 260 1.50 -9.40 9.31
CA GLY A 260 2.92 -9.62 9.04
C GLY A 260 3.31 -9.73 7.57
N GLY A 261 2.31 -9.70 6.64
CA GLY A 261 2.54 -9.66 5.19
C GLY A 261 2.55 -8.22 4.64
N VAL A 262 1.44 -7.82 4.04
CA VAL A 262 1.32 -6.55 3.29
C VAL A 262 1.38 -5.30 4.18
N GLY A 263 0.78 -5.32 5.39
CA GLY A 263 0.71 -4.14 6.26
C GLY A 263 2.06 -3.46 6.55
N PRO A 264 3.10 -4.17 6.99
CA PRO A 264 4.44 -3.61 7.19
C PRO A 264 5.03 -2.99 5.93
N MET A 265 4.75 -3.58 4.77
CA MET A 265 5.25 -3.11 3.47
C MET A 265 4.61 -1.81 3.03
N THR A 266 3.30 -1.62 3.28
CA THR A 266 2.61 -0.35 2.99
C THR A 266 3.31 0.83 3.66
N ILE A 267 3.65 0.70 4.94
CA ILE A 267 4.38 1.74 5.68
C ILE A 267 5.78 1.96 5.10
N THR A 268 6.48 0.90 4.76
CA THR A 268 7.82 0.99 4.18
C THR A 268 7.82 1.68 2.83
N MET A 269 6.83 1.39 1.97
CA MET A 269 6.72 2.05 0.66
C MET A 269 6.37 3.54 0.78
N LEU A 270 5.62 3.94 1.80
CA LEU A 270 5.40 5.35 2.10
C LEU A 270 6.72 6.08 2.39
N LEU A 271 7.62 5.48 3.16
CA LEU A 271 8.95 6.04 3.41
C LEU A 271 9.80 6.09 2.15
N VAL A 272 9.75 5.03 1.32
CA VAL A 272 10.45 4.98 0.02
C VAL A 272 9.95 6.10 -0.90
N ASN A 273 8.64 6.30 -1.02
CA ASN A 273 8.08 7.36 -1.84
C ASN A 273 8.46 8.75 -1.31
N THR A 274 8.43 8.97 0.01
CA THR A 274 8.86 10.24 0.63
C THR A 274 10.34 10.52 0.36
N LEU A 275 11.19 9.51 0.47
CA LEU A 275 12.61 9.61 0.15
C LEU A 275 12.83 9.92 -1.33
N ASN A 276 12.14 9.22 -2.24
CA ASN A 276 12.20 9.48 -3.69
C ASN A 276 11.74 10.90 -4.03
N SER A 277 10.74 11.44 -3.33
CA SER A 277 10.31 12.84 -3.48
C SER A 277 11.43 13.80 -3.08
N ALA A 278 12.07 13.56 -1.92
CA ALA A 278 13.19 14.39 -1.47
C ALA A 278 14.37 14.34 -2.44
N GLU A 279 14.69 13.18 -3.00
CA GLU A 279 15.76 13.02 -4.00
C GLU A 279 15.47 13.76 -5.31
N ARG A 280 14.19 13.82 -5.74
CA ARG A 280 13.78 14.57 -6.95
C ARG A 280 13.83 16.09 -6.76
N SER A 281 13.77 16.57 -5.52
CA SER A 281 13.85 17.99 -5.17
C SER A 281 15.25 18.48 -4.82
N ALA A 282 16.25 17.60 -4.87
CA ALA A 282 17.64 17.76 -4.42
C ALA A 282 18.58 18.50 -5.42
#